data_b8e59fc0ae302fabfccd12418999c6c5
#
_entry.id   b8e59fc0ae302fabfccd12418999c6c5
#
_cell.length_a   1.000
_cell.length_b   1.000
_cell.length_c   1.000
_cell.angle_alpha   90.00
_cell.angle_beta   90.00
_cell.angle_gamma   90.00
#
_symmetry.space_group_name_H-M   'P 1'
#
loop_
_entity.id
_entity.type
_entity.pdbx_description
1 polymer ?
#
loop_
_entity_poly.entity_id
_entity_poly.type
_entity_poly.pdbx_seq_one_letter_code
_entity_poly.pdbx_strand_id
1 'polypeptide(L)'
;MIGKSKLVLTKLKTFWRLSLLERLWLMAPIMIWFSYLPRISLAEDSTMNYELSLTLIYVVILAIVGLPRVWHHWSELRRSGLVRLTSAFVGWSGLCVIWSDNRTRGLLTFAVYVMLYLVFLTLVAERRLLCQLLPKLVRVAIWATISACLLAITQMVLGTFVITNRHSLGLCAGCVAGQFGFIRPNLLAIEPQFLGSLLLAPLLYITYLTLQGKHSYAKQPLLLVLMLTTLWLTLSRGAIYAYLASLVVMILLVRKWRRQLAVVGLVALSLVVCLVCQGTLASANPRIDSSFTQAVSTSLNHLSMGIVRLPYQRKSSTPLPSIPQDHDKQPAYHGYVAESTNVRLGLTKTALAAWRSNQLGQQLFGTGLGSAGIVLARQTGSRYQKEIVQNEFVEVLLERGLIGLALLGGLVVLYGRLCSRRRDHLALVILVAYMVQWCFFSGLPNALHIYLVLALLSAKLLDGASAGKDLPDGLK
;
A
#
# COMPACT_ATOMS: atom_id res chain seq x y z
N MET A 1 30.32 7.51 -25.79
CA MET A 1 30.33 7.04 -24.39
C MET A 1 30.80 8.10 -23.37
N ILE A 2 31.81 8.92 -23.69
CA ILE A 2 32.43 9.91 -22.77
C ILE A 2 31.46 11.01 -22.27
N GLY A 3 30.47 11.42 -23.05
CA GLY A 3 29.47 12.45 -22.62
C GLY A 3 28.50 11.99 -21.55
N LYS A 4 28.10 10.70 -21.55
CA LYS A 4 27.17 10.15 -20.55
C LYS A 4 27.83 9.99 -19.18
N SER A 5 29.10 9.63 -19.12
CA SER A 5 29.84 9.48 -17.85
C SER A 5 30.08 10.83 -17.17
N LYS A 6 30.38 11.90 -17.92
CA LYS A 6 30.49 13.26 -17.37
C LYS A 6 29.16 13.76 -16.79
N LEU A 7 28.04 13.47 -17.44
CA LEU A 7 26.70 13.85 -16.95
C LEU A 7 26.35 13.13 -15.63
N VAL A 8 26.69 11.84 -15.52
CA VAL A 8 26.48 11.06 -14.28
C VAL A 8 27.33 11.60 -13.14
N LEU A 9 28.61 11.87 -13.38
CA LEU A 9 29.52 12.44 -12.39
C LEU A 9 29.09 13.83 -11.93
N THR A 10 28.57 14.68 -12.82
CA THR A 10 28.05 16.00 -12.45
C THR A 10 26.80 15.87 -11.58
N LYS A 11 25.88 14.95 -11.89
CA LYS A 11 24.68 14.70 -11.08
C LYS A 11 25.04 14.14 -9.70
N LEU A 12 26.02 13.22 -9.61
CA LEU A 12 26.54 12.72 -8.33
C LEU A 12 27.14 13.85 -7.48
N LYS A 13 27.98 14.71 -8.05
CA LYS A 13 28.55 15.87 -7.35
C LYS A 13 27.45 16.81 -6.83
N THR A 14 26.39 17.02 -7.61
CA THR A 14 25.25 17.85 -7.19
C THR A 14 24.48 17.21 -6.04
N PHE A 15 24.30 15.88 -6.05
CA PHE A 15 23.65 15.14 -4.95
C PHE A 15 24.45 15.25 -3.64
N TRP A 16 25.76 15.14 -3.69
CA TRP A 16 26.60 15.25 -2.49
C TRP A 16 26.68 16.67 -1.90
N ARG A 17 26.31 17.71 -2.65
CA ARG A 17 26.18 19.09 -2.15
C ARG A 17 24.88 19.35 -1.40
N LEU A 18 23.90 18.45 -1.48
CA LEU A 18 22.65 18.55 -0.72
C LEU A 18 22.89 18.27 0.76
N SER A 19 22.07 18.88 1.62
CA SER A 19 22.04 18.55 3.05
C SER A 19 21.68 17.07 3.26
N LEU A 20 22.03 16.52 4.42
CA LEU A 20 21.69 15.13 4.76
C LEU A 20 20.18 14.88 4.64
N LEU A 21 19.36 15.79 5.14
CA LEU A 21 17.91 15.67 5.10
C LEU A 21 17.36 15.64 3.66
N GLU A 22 17.85 16.51 2.78
CA GLU A 22 17.46 16.52 1.37
C GLU A 22 17.83 15.20 0.66
N ARG A 23 19.04 14.67 0.94
CA ARG A 23 19.47 13.38 0.41
C ARG A 23 18.57 12.24 0.87
N LEU A 24 18.26 12.21 2.17
CA LEU A 24 17.32 11.24 2.73
C LEU A 24 15.95 11.36 2.05
N TRP A 25 15.38 12.55 1.92
CA TRP A 25 14.09 12.68 1.22
C TRP A 25 14.13 12.19 -0.22
N LEU A 26 15.17 12.49 -0.98
CA LEU A 26 15.29 12.00 -2.35
C LEU A 26 15.41 10.47 -2.45
N MET A 27 15.88 9.82 -1.39
CA MET A 27 15.92 8.35 -1.30
C MET A 27 14.57 7.74 -0.88
N ALA A 28 13.66 8.51 -0.26
CA ALA A 28 12.38 7.99 0.25
C ALA A 28 11.56 7.21 -0.77
N PRO A 29 11.42 7.65 -2.03
CA PRO A 29 10.65 6.91 -3.04
C PRO A 29 11.28 5.56 -3.41
N ILE A 30 12.58 5.36 -3.19
CA ILE A 30 13.26 4.08 -3.38
C ILE A 30 13.07 3.23 -2.13
N MET A 31 13.28 3.81 -0.94
CA MET A 31 13.22 3.11 0.33
C MET A 31 11.83 2.53 0.63
N ILE A 32 10.75 3.15 0.14
CA ILE A 32 9.38 2.64 0.28
C ILE A 32 9.23 1.23 -0.31
N TRP A 33 9.97 0.87 -1.38
CA TRP A 33 9.93 -0.47 -1.99
C TRP A 33 10.51 -1.56 -1.08
N PHE A 34 11.29 -1.19 -0.07
CA PHE A 34 11.87 -2.10 0.93
C PHE A 34 11.06 -2.15 2.23
N SER A 35 9.76 -1.83 2.17
CA SER A 35 8.88 -1.82 3.35
C SER A 35 8.70 -3.20 3.99
N TYR A 36 8.94 -4.28 3.24
CA TYR A 36 8.70 -5.64 3.69
C TYR A 36 9.97 -6.52 3.65
N LEU A 37 10.72 -6.48 2.55
CA LEU A 37 11.96 -7.24 2.38
C LEU A 37 13.07 -6.31 1.89
N PRO A 38 14.34 -6.53 2.26
CA PRO A 38 14.79 -7.48 3.30
C PRO A 38 14.35 -7.07 4.70
N ARG A 39 14.21 -8.04 5.59
CA ARG A 39 13.86 -7.84 6.99
C ARG A 39 14.78 -8.65 7.90
N ILE A 40 15.05 -8.11 9.07
CA ILE A 40 15.79 -8.78 10.13
C ILE A 40 14.77 -9.28 11.13
N SER A 41 14.70 -10.59 11.31
CA SER A 41 13.92 -11.19 12.40
C SER A 41 14.69 -11.00 13.70
N LEU A 42 14.11 -10.33 14.66
CA LEU A 42 14.70 -10.08 15.97
C LEU A 42 14.26 -11.13 16.98
N ALA A 43 12.98 -11.47 16.97
CA ALA A 43 12.38 -12.49 17.84
C ALA A 43 11.03 -12.91 17.27
N GLU A 44 10.49 -14.00 17.78
CA GLU A 44 9.15 -14.49 17.47
C GLU A 44 8.49 -14.96 18.77
N ASP A 45 7.23 -14.58 18.96
CA ASP A 45 6.39 -15.11 20.03
C ASP A 45 5.02 -15.58 19.50
N SER A 46 4.13 -16.00 20.37
CA SER A 46 2.78 -16.49 20.00
C SER A 46 1.89 -15.38 19.40
N THR A 47 2.23 -14.13 19.60
CA THR A 47 1.38 -12.97 19.25
C THR A 47 1.94 -12.14 18.10
N MET A 48 3.25 -12.19 17.86
CA MET A 48 3.91 -11.34 16.86
C MET A 48 5.25 -11.93 16.40
N ASN A 49 5.59 -11.65 15.12
CA ASN A 49 6.95 -11.74 14.62
C ASN A 49 7.59 -10.35 14.72
N TYR A 50 8.68 -10.25 15.47
CA TYR A 50 9.43 -9.01 15.66
C TYR A 50 10.41 -8.86 14.50
N GLU A 51 10.03 -8.06 13.51
CA GLU A 51 10.78 -7.91 12.27
C GLU A 51 11.08 -6.44 12.00
N LEU A 52 12.31 -6.17 11.59
CA LEU A 52 12.79 -4.85 11.24
C LEU A 52 13.04 -4.77 9.74
N SER A 53 12.20 -4.07 9.00
CA SER A 53 12.40 -3.81 7.57
C SER A 53 13.39 -2.67 7.33
N LEU A 54 14.02 -2.66 6.16
CA LEU A 54 14.93 -1.59 5.77
C LEU A 54 14.23 -0.21 5.76
N THR A 55 12.98 -0.16 5.32
CA THR A 55 12.18 1.08 5.36
C THR A 55 11.93 1.55 6.79
N LEU A 56 11.70 0.65 7.73
CA LEU A 56 11.50 1.05 9.13
C LEU A 56 12.77 1.64 9.73
N ILE A 57 13.94 1.04 9.46
CA ILE A 57 15.25 1.61 9.83
C ILE A 57 15.42 3.01 9.24
N TYR A 58 15.09 3.15 7.95
CA TYR A 58 15.15 4.43 7.28
C TYR A 58 14.21 5.49 7.89
N VAL A 59 12.99 5.12 8.28
CA VAL A 59 12.03 6.00 8.98
C VAL A 59 12.59 6.45 10.34
N VAL A 60 13.24 5.56 11.08
CA VAL A 60 13.92 5.91 12.33
C VAL A 60 15.04 6.95 12.10
N ILE A 61 15.87 6.71 11.07
CA ILE A 61 16.94 7.67 10.71
C ILE A 61 16.33 9.03 10.32
N LEU A 62 15.27 9.05 9.51
CA LEU A 62 14.56 10.28 9.14
C LEU A 62 14.00 11.02 10.36
N ALA A 63 13.39 10.29 11.30
CA ALA A 63 12.82 10.86 12.51
C ALA A 63 13.93 11.52 13.37
N ILE A 64 15.06 10.83 13.56
CA ILE A 64 16.20 11.35 14.36
C ILE A 64 16.80 12.59 13.69
N VAL A 65 17.10 12.53 12.38
CA VAL A 65 17.70 13.66 11.63
C VAL A 65 16.74 14.86 11.56
N GLY A 66 15.44 14.60 11.54
CA GLY A 66 14.39 15.63 11.51
C GLY A 66 14.11 16.30 12.85
N LEU A 67 14.44 15.65 13.98
CA LEU A 67 14.06 16.11 15.31
C LEU A 67 14.49 17.55 15.64
N PRO A 68 15.72 18.02 15.33
CA PRO A 68 16.11 19.41 15.57
C PRO A 68 15.25 20.41 14.81
N ARG A 69 14.79 20.06 13.59
CA ARG A 69 13.91 20.92 12.77
C ARG A 69 12.52 21.00 13.36
N VAL A 70 11.98 19.89 13.86
CA VAL A 70 10.70 19.85 14.57
C VAL A 70 10.76 20.74 15.81
N TRP A 71 11.83 20.65 16.60
CA TRP A 71 12.03 21.45 17.80
C TRP A 71 12.05 22.95 17.47
N HIS A 72 12.84 23.34 16.48
CA HIS A 72 12.96 24.74 16.05
C HIS A 72 11.63 25.34 15.57
N HIS A 73 10.79 24.57 14.86
CA HIS A 73 9.51 25.03 14.31
C HIS A 73 8.30 24.67 15.18
N TRP A 74 8.50 24.17 16.40
CA TRP A 74 7.41 23.66 17.24
C TRP A 74 6.29 24.68 17.49
N SER A 75 6.63 25.94 17.72
CA SER A 75 5.66 27.03 17.95
C SER A 75 4.72 27.24 16.77
N GLU A 76 5.19 27.02 15.54
CA GLU A 76 4.39 27.10 14.31
C GLU A 76 3.59 25.82 14.05
N LEU A 77 4.21 24.66 14.23
CA LEU A 77 3.60 23.35 14.02
C LEU A 77 2.34 23.16 14.86
N ARG A 78 2.38 23.48 16.14
CA ARG A 78 1.24 23.34 17.07
C ARG A 78 0.03 24.21 16.72
N ARG A 79 0.18 25.22 15.85
CA ARG A 79 -0.94 26.04 15.36
C ARG A 79 -1.74 25.36 14.27
N SER A 80 -1.17 24.39 13.57
CA SER A 80 -1.85 23.64 12.51
C SER A 80 -2.89 22.70 13.08
N GLY A 81 -4.14 22.81 12.60
CA GLY A 81 -5.22 21.90 12.99
C GLY A 81 -4.92 20.43 12.63
N LEU A 82 -4.25 20.20 11.49
CA LEU A 82 -3.86 18.86 11.08
C LEU A 82 -2.82 18.26 12.04
N VAL A 83 -1.81 19.05 12.45
CA VAL A 83 -0.80 18.62 13.42
C VAL A 83 -1.46 18.31 14.77
N ARG A 84 -2.35 19.19 15.27
CA ARG A 84 -3.05 18.95 16.54
C ARG A 84 -3.89 17.68 16.52
N LEU A 85 -4.64 17.45 15.45
CA LEU A 85 -5.50 16.26 15.36
C LEU A 85 -4.66 14.98 15.19
N THR A 86 -3.54 15.03 14.44
CA THR A 86 -2.59 13.90 14.35
C THR A 86 -1.94 13.62 15.69
N SER A 87 -1.55 14.68 16.45
CA SER A 87 -1.02 14.54 17.82
C SER A 87 -2.04 13.86 18.74
N ALA A 88 -3.31 14.27 18.66
CA ALA A 88 -4.37 13.67 19.45
C ALA A 88 -4.57 12.18 19.11
N PHE A 89 -4.55 11.81 17.82
CA PHE A 89 -4.66 10.41 17.38
C PHE A 89 -3.48 9.55 17.85
N VAL A 90 -2.25 10.07 17.71
CA VAL A 90 -1.03 9.35 18.17
C VAL A 90 -1.00 9.28 19.71
N GLY A 91 -1.32 10.36 20.42
CA GLY A 91 -1.41 10.38 21.88
C GLY A 91 -2.47 9.42 22.40
N TRP A 92 -3.65 9.40 21.78
CA TRP A 92 -4.72 8.44 22.10
C TRP A 92 -4.26 7.00 21.89
N SER A 93 -3.58 6.73 20.76
CA SER A 93 -3.02 5.39 20.48
C SER A 93 -2.00 4.97 21.55
N GLY A 94 -1.20 5.91 22.06
CA GLY A 94 -0.26 5.66 23.17
C GLY A 94 -0.97 5.35 24.50
N LEU A 95 -2.03 6.08 24.82
CA LEU A 95 -2.85 5.80 26.00
C LEU A 95 -3.48 4.41 25.93
N CYS A 96 -3.95 3.98 24.75
CA CYS A 96 -4.54 2.66 24.56
C CYS A 96 -3.59 1.51 24.85
N VAL A 97 -2.26 1.72 24.91
CA VAL A 97 -1.29 0.69 25.29
C VAL A 97 -1.43 0.30 26.76
N ILE A 98 -1.87 1.23 27.64
CA ILE A 98 -1.90 1.04 29.10
C ILE A 98 -2.81 -0.15 29.47
N TRP A 99 -3.96 -0.26 28.81
CA TRP A 99 -4.96 -1.34 29.06
C TRP A 99 -4.98 -2.42 28.01
N SER A 100 -3.97 -2.45 27.11
CA SER A 100 -3.89 -3.49 26.08
C SER A 100 -3.60 -4.87 26.68
N ASP A 101 -4.32 -5.87 26.20
CA ASP A 101 -4.05 -7.30 26.48
C ASP A 101 -2.69 -7.74 25.87
N ASN A 102 -2.18 -7.03 24.88
CA ASN A 102 -0.88 -7.26 24.25
C ASN A 102 -0.02 -5.99 24.31
N ARG A 103 0.47 -5.69 25.50
CA ARG A 103 1.28 -4.47 25.75
C ARG A 103 2.54 -4.43 24.90
N THR A 104 3.21 -5.54 24.69
CA THR A 104 4.46 -5.60 23.89
C THR A 104 4.20 -5.21 22.45
N ARG A 105 3.21 -5.84 21.79
CA ARG A 105 2.79 -5.47 20.43
C ARG A 105 2.28 -4.04 20.39
N GLY A 106 1.52 -3.61 21.39
CA GLY A 106 1.03 -2.25 21.53
C GLY A 106 2.15 -1.21 21.59
N LEU A 107 3.17 -1.43 22.42
CA LEU A 107 4.33 -0.54 22.54
C LEU A 107 5.12 -0.45 21.23
N LEU A 108 5.38 -1.56 20.56
CA LEU A 108 6.09 -1.58 19.28
C LEU A 108 5.30 -0.86 18.18
N THR A 109 4.00 -1.12 18.10
CA THR A 109 3.12 -0.42 17.15
C THR A 109 3.07 1.07 17.46
N PHE A 110 2.99 1.46 18.73
CA PHE A 110 3.04 2.86 19.15
C PHE A 110 4.38 3.51 18.80
N ALA A 111 5.50 2.82 19.01
CA ALA A 111 6.82 3.34 18.61
C ALA A 111 6.87 3.65 17.10
N VAL A 112 6.31 2.78 16.25
CA VAL A 112 6.19 3.04 14.80
C VAL A 112 5.32 4.27 14.52
N TYR A 113 4.18 4.44 15.21
CA TYR A 113 3.36 5.65 15.10
C TYR A 113 4.12 6.92 15.49
N VAL A 114 4.90 6.89 16.57
CA VAL A 114 5.73 8.02 17.01
C VAL A 114 6.78 8.36 15.95
N MET A 115 7.47 7.37 15.39
CA MET A 115 8.47 7.60 14.34
C MET A 115 7.83 8.21 13.08
N LEU A 116 6.70 7.68 12.62
CA LEU A 116 5.95 8.24 11.49
C LEU A 116 5.44 9.66 11.78
N TYR A 117 5.01 9.92 13.00
CA TYR A 117 4.57 11.24 13.43
C TYR A 117 5.74 12.24 13.43
N LEU A 118 6.92 11.87 13.89
CA LEU A 118 8.12 12.72 13.81
C LEU A 118 8.52 12.99 12.35
N VAL A 119 8.45 12.01 11.47
CA VAL A 119 8.67 12.22 10.03
C VAL A 119 7.62 13.18 9.45
N PHE A 120 6.34 13.00 9.78
CA PHE A 120 5.28 13.93 9.38
C PHE A 120 5.56 15.36 9.86
N LEU A 121 5.92 15.55 11.13
CA LEU A 121 6.28 16.86 11.68
C LEU A 121 7.48 17.48 10.96
N THR A 122 8.50 16.68 10.62
CA THR A 122 9.68 17.13 9.88
C THR A 122 9.30 17.61 8.47
N LEU A 123 8.44 16.85 7.77
CA LEU A 123 7.95 17.22 6.44
C LEU A 123 7.12 18.52 6.49
N VAL A 124 6.30 18.69 7.53
CA VAL A 124 5.50 19.93 7.72
C VAL A 124 6.38 21.11 8.12
N ALA A 125 7.40 20.92 8.98
CA ALA A 125 8.35 21.96 9.37
C ALA A 125 9.09 22.49 8.15
N GLU A 126 9.58 21.62 7.30
CA GLU A 126 10.39 21.94 6.14
C GLU A 126 9.56 21.91 4.81
N ARG A 127 8.26 22.17 4.88
CA ARG A 127 7.34 22.08 3.74
C ARG A 127 7.77 22.88 2.51
N ARG A 128 8.39 24.06 2.70
CA ARG A 128 8.90 24.87 1.59
C ARG A 128 10.03 24.18 0.84
N LEU A 129 11.00 23.65 1.57
CA LEU A 129 12.11 22.86 1.00
C LEU A 129 11.57 21.61 0.30
N LEU A 130 10.61 20.93 0.93
CA LEU A 130 9.95 19.76 0.35
C LEU A 130 9.28 20.09 -1.00
N CYS A 131 8.53 21.20 -1.08
CA CYS A 131 7.87 21.61 -2.32
C CYS A 131 8.88 21.93 -3.44
N GLN A 132 10.06 22.49 -3.11
CA GLN A 132 11.14 22.70 -4.07
C GLN A 132 11.75 21.36 -4.57
N LEU A 133 11.81 20.35 -3.71
CA LEU A 133 12.32 19.03 -4.05
C LEU A 133 11.27 18.12 -4.72
N LEU A 134 9.99 18.44 -4.59
CA LEU A 134 8.89 17.59 -5.05
C LEU A 134 9.02 17.12 -6.51
N PRO A 135 9.41 17.96 -7.50
CA PRO A 135 9.60 17.49 -8.89
C PRO A 135 10.69 16.42 -9.00
N LYS A 136 11.76 16.53 -8.20
CA LYS A 136 12.84 15.52 -8.17
C LYS A 136 12.35 14.23 -7.49
N LEU A 137 11.65 14.35 -6.37
CA LEU A 137 11.05 13.23 -5.64
C LEU A 137 10.10 12.42 -6.53
N VAL A 138 9.20 13.11 -7.23
CA VAL A 138 8.26 12.46 -8.15
C VAL A 138 9.00 11.75 -9.29
N ARG A 139 10.05 12.37 -9.85
CA ARG A 139 10.86 11.74 -10.90
C ARG A 139 11.53 10.45 -10.39
N VAL A 140 12.12 10.48 -9.19
CA VAL A 140 12.72 9.30 -8.56
C VAL A 140 11.66 8.23 -8.31
N ALA A 141 10.47 8.62 -7.79
CA ALA A 141 9.36 7.71 -7.56
C ALA A 141 8.91 6.99 -8.85
N ILE A 142 8.77 7.73 -9.96
CA ILE A 142 8.38 7.12 -11.24
C ILE A 142 9.43 6.15 -11.75
N TRP A 143 10.72 6.51 -11.71
CA TRP A 143 11.79 5.59 -12.12
C TRP A 143 11.89 4.35 -11.23
N ALA A 144 11.77 4.51 -9.91
CA ALA A 144 11.71 3.39 -8.98
C ALA A 144 10.52 2.47 -9.30
N THR A 145 9.36 3.05 -9.61
CA THR A 145 8.16 2.29 -9.98
C THR A 145 8.32 1.54 -11.31
N ILE A 146 8.93 2.17 -12.33
CA ILE A 146 9.24 1.48 -13.61
C ILE A 146 10.14 0.28 -13.35
N SER A 147 11.21 0.47 -12.59
CA SER A 147 12.12 -0.62 -12.23
C SER A 147 11.41 -1.73 -11.46
N ALA A 148 10.54 -1.36 -10.51
CA ALA A 148 9.74 -2.32 -9.75
C ALA A 148 8.76 -3.10 -10.66
N CYS A 149 8.09 -2.45 -11.61
CA CYS A 149 7.21 -3.13 -12.57
C CYS A 149 7.99 -4.14 -13.43
N LEU A 150 9.14 -3.75 -13.96
CA LEU A 150 9.97 -4.64 -14.76
C LEU A 150 10.48 -5.84 -13.95
N LEU A 151 10.97 -5.60 -12.73
CA LEU A 151 11.42 -6.66 -11.82
C LEU A 151 10.26 -7.58 -11.39
N ALA A 152 9.06 -7.05 -11.18
CA ALA A 152 7.88 -7.85 -10.83
C ALA A 152 7.47 -8.79 -11.98
N ILE A 153 7.50 -8.31 -13.23
CA ILE A 153 7.26 -9.14 -14.42
C ILE A 153 8.35 -10.19 -14.57
N THR A 154 9.63 -9.82 -14.38
CA THR A 154 10.75 -10.77 -14.39
C THR A 154 10.59 -11.84 -13.30
N GLN A 155 10.24 -11.47 -12.07
CA GLN A 155 9.96 -12.40 -10.97
C GLN A 155 8.85 -13.40 -11.36
N MET A 156 7.78 -12.92 -11.97
CA MET A 156 6.66 -13.76 -12.42
C MET A 156 7.12 -14.77 -13.48
N VAL A 157 7.84 -14.33 -14.50
CA VAL A 157 8.34 -15.19 -15.59
C VAL A 157 9.32 -16.22 -15.04
N LEU A 158 10.36 -15.79 -14.31
CA LEU A 158 11.36 -16.69 -13.73
C LEU A 158 10.73 -17.69 -12.76
N GLY A 159 9.82 -17.25 -11.90
CA GLY A 159 9.12 -18.11 -10.96
C GLY A 159 8.20 -19.12 -11.64
N THR A 160 7.61 -18.78 -12.78
CA THR A 160 6.74 -19.68 -13.54
C THR A 160 7.53 -20.75 -14.29
N PHE A 161 8.63 -20.39 -14.97
CA PHE A 161 9.32 -21.29 -15.91
C PHE A 161 10.65 -21.83 -15.41
N VAL A 162 11.41 -21.07 -14.63
CA VAL A 162 12.83 -21.39 -14.37
C VAL A 162 13.06 -21.86 -12.95
N ILE A 163 12.69 -21.09 -11.96
CA ILE A 163 13.08 -21.31 -10.56
C ILE A 163 12.01 -22.09 -9.81
N THR A 164 12.40 -23.25 -9.28
CA THR A 164 11.50 -24.11 -8.49
C THR A 164 11.41 -23.68 -7.03
N ASN A 165 12.50 -23.18 -6.46
CA ASN A 165 12.54 -22.73 -5.08
C ASN A 165 11.96 -21.32 -4.94
N ARG A 166 10.74 -21.24 -4.40
CA ARG A 166 10.02 -19.98 -4.17
C ARG A 166 10.78 -18.99 -3.26
N HIS A 167 11.55 -19.52 -2.30
CA HIS A 167 12.28 -18.69 -1.33
C HIS A 167 13.40 -17.88 -1.98
N SER A 168 14.08 -18.43 -3.00
CA SER A 168 15.14 -17.71 -3.74
C SER A 168 14.63 -16.49 -4.51
N LEU A 169 13.32 -16.41 -4.78
CA LEU A 169 12.67 -15.26 -5.42
C LEU A 169 11.86 -14.40 -4.43
N GLY A 170 11.86 -14.70 -3.15
CA GLY A 170 11.03 -14.01 -2.16
C GLY A 170 9.52 -14.20 -2.37
N LEU A 171 9.09 -15.30 -3.03
CA LEU A 171 7.70 -15.56 -3.33
C LEU A 171 6.95 -16.08 -2.11
N CYS A 172 5.76 -15.53 -1.85
CA CYS A 172 4.87 -15.99 -0.79
C CYS A 172 4.12 -17.29 -1.16
N ALA A 173 3.56 -17.99 -0.17
CA ALA A 173 2.75 -19.18 -0.41
C ALA A 173 1.53 -18.88 -1.32
N GLY A 174 0.81 -17.80 -1.07
CA GLY A 174 -0.33 -17.35 -1.90
C GLY A 174 0.06 -16.86 -3.29
N CYS A 175 1.33 -16.54 -3.53
CA CYS A 175 1.84 -16.17 -4.86
C CYS A 175 1.88 -17.37 -5.81
N VAL A 176 2.10 -18.57 -5.26
CA VAL A 176 2.32 -19.84 -5.99
C VAL A 176 1.03 -20.68 -6.04
N ALA A 177 -0.13 -20.06 -5.85
CA ALA A 177 -1.39 -20.77 -5.86
C ALA A 177 -1.64 -21.42 -7.23
N GLY A 178 -1.65 -22.76 -7.27
CA GLY A 178 -1.81 -23.55 -8.51
C GLY A 178 -3.10 -23.32 -9.27
N GLN A 179 -4.06 -22.64 -8.65
CA GLN A 179 -5.35 -22.31 -9.26
C GLN A 179 -5.28 -21.33 -10.43
N PHE A 180 -4.23 -20.47 -10.46
CA PHE A 180 -4.06 -19.49 -11.53
C PHE A 180 -3.22 -20.01 -12.70
N GLY A 181 -2.45 -21.09 -12.50
CA GLY A 181 -1.53 -21.62 -13.50
C GLY A 181 -0.25 -20.78 -13.71
N PHE A 182 -0.15 -19.62 -13.08
CA PHE A 182 1.01 -18.73 -13.11
C PHE A 182 1.33 -18.17 -11.72
N ILE A 183 2.52 -17.60 -11.55
CA ILE A 183 2.95 -16.99 -10.30
C ILE A 183 2.55 -15.52 -10.25
N ARG A 184 1.87 -15.11 -9.19
CA ARG A 184 1.51 -13.71 -8.92
C ARG A 184 2.74 -12.96 -8.39
N PRO A 185 3.15 -11.83 -9.00
CA PRO A 185 4.32 -11.09 -8.52
C PRO A 185 4.01 -10.42 -7.18
N ASN A 186 4.95 -10.47 -6.26
CA ASN A 186 4.93 -9.71 -5.00
C ASN A 186 6.17 -8.81 -4.86
N LEU A 187 7.17 -8.97 -5.71
CA LEU A 187 8.47 -8.28 -5.68
C LEU A 187 9.13 -8.44 -4.30
N LEU A 188 9.41 -7.34 -3.62
CA LEU A 188 9.94 -7.30 -2.26
C LEU A 188 8.85 -7.19 -1.18
N ALA A 189 7.57 -7.19 -1.56
CA ALA A 189 6.45 -7.22 -0.64
C ALA A 189 6.18 -8.67 -0.16
N ILE A 190 5.60 -8.83 1.03
CA ILE A 190 5.25 -10.16 1.58
C ILE A 190 4.18 -10.83 0.73
N GLU A 191 3.25 -10.03 0.20
CA GLU A 191 2.12 -10.50 -0.59
C GLU A 191 1.86 -9.60 -1.81
N PRO A 192 1.23 -10.11 -2.88
CA PRO A 192 0.85 -9.32 -4.05
C PRO A 192 -0.02 -8.09 -3.73
N GLN A 193 -0.83 -8.15 -2.67
CA GLN A 193 -1.66 -7.01 -2.25
C GLN A 193 -0.84 -5.79 -1.82
N PHE A 194 0.30 -6.00 -1.19
CA PHE A 194 1.18 -4.92 -0.77
C PHE A 194 1.94 -4.32 -1.96
N LEU A 195 2.35 -5.14 -2.93
CA LEU A 195 2.88 -4.66 -4.20
C LEU A 195 1.85 -3.77 -4.92
N GLY A 196 0.59 -4.22 -5.01
CA GLY A 196 -0.50 -3.42 -5.59
C GLY A 196 -0.68 -2.08 -4.88
N SER A 197 -0.60 -2.07 -3.54
CA SER A 197 -0.71 -0.84 -2.73
C SER A 197 0.45 0.14 -2.97
N LEU A 198 1.68 -0.36 -3.09
CA LEU A 198 2.86 0.46 -3.41
C LEU A 198 2.76 1.13 -4.79
N LEU A 199 2.11 0.48 -5.74
CA LEU A 199 1.90 1.01 -7.09
C LEU A 199 0.88 2.17 -7.14
N LEU A 200 -0.04 2.29 -6.18
CA LEU A 200 -1.19 3.20 -6.29
C LEU A 200 -0.80 4.66 -6.48
N ALA A 201 0.03 5.23 -5.61
CA ALA A 201 0.35 6.65 -5.66
C ALA A 201 1.05 7.07 -6.98
N PRO A 202 2.12 6.40 -7.45
CA PRO A 202 2.75 6.74 -8.73
C PRO A 202 1.85 6.48 -9.93
N LEU A 203 1.03 5.41 -9.90
CA LEU A 203 0.07 5.09 -10.95
C LEU A 203 -1.02 6.16 -11.06
N LEU A 204 -1.61 6.57 -9.92
CA LEU A 204 -2.61 7.65 -9.88
C LEU A 204 -2.03 8.97 -10.36
N TYR A 205 -0.77 9.26 -10.05
CA TYR A 205 -0.09 10.45 -10.55
C TYR A 205 0.03 10.44 -12.09
N ILE A 206 0.48 9.35 -12.70
CA ILE A 206 0.59 9.21 -14.16
C ILE A 206 -0.79 9.27 -14.82
N THR A 207 -1.80 8.60 -14.24
CA THR A 207 -3.19 8.66 -14.71
C THR A 207 -3.73 10.10 -14.71
N TYR A 208 -3.49 10.83 -13.61
CA TYR A 208 -3.91 12.23 -13.47
C TYR A 208 -3.24 13.14 -14.50
N LEU A 209 -1.94 13.01 -14.74
CA LEU A 209 -1.24 13.75 -15.78
C LEU A 209 -1.80 13.46 -17.17
N THR A 210 -2.10 12.20 -17.47
CA THR A 210 -2.69 11.78 -18.75
C THR A 210 -4.07 12.42 -18.96
N LEU A 211 -4.92 12.42 -17.93
CA LEU A 211 -6.22 13.09 -17.94
C LEU A 211 -6.09 14.62 -18.11
N GLN A 212 -5.10 15.22 -17.48
CA GLN A 212 -4.79 16.65 -17.65
C GLN A 212 -4.25 16.97 -19.05
N GLY A 213 -3.70 15.99 -19.76
CA GLY A 213 -3.00 16.13 -21.03
C GLY A 213 -1.63 16.80 -20.88
N LYS A 214 -1.02 16.60 -19.73
CA LYS A 214 0.35 17.02 -19.46
C LYS A 214 1.28 15.87 -19.87
N HIS A 215 2.07 16.07 -20.90
CA HIS A 215 3.03 15.08 -21.38
C HIS A 215 4.39 15.29 -20.71
N SER A 216 4.46 14.99 -19.41
CA SER A 216 5.67 15.19 -18.60
C SER A 216 6.70 14.06 -18.76
N TYR A 217 6.31 12.94 -19.34
CA TYR A 217 7.18 11.78 -19.55
C TYR A 217 7.10 11.28 -20.98
N ALA A 218 8.25 10.97 -21.58
CA ALA A 218 8.30 10.30 -22.88
C ALA A 218 7.54 8.97 -22.81
N LYS A 219 6.70 8.69 -23.82
CA LYS A 219 5.91 7.44 -23.89
C LYS A 219 4.96 7.23 -22.68
N GLN A 220 4.43 8.31 -22.13
CA GLN A 220 3.55 8.28 -20.94
C GLN A 220 2.37 7.27 -21.05
N PRO A 221 1.66 7.08 -22.18
CA PRO A 221 0.63 6.06 -22.31
C PRO A 221 1.19 4.63 -22.13
N LEU A 222 2.37 4.33 -22.67
CA LEU A 222 3.03 3.04 -22.49
C LEU A 222 3.41 2.79 -21.02
N LEU A 223 3.89 3.83 -20.34
CA LEU A 223 4.19 3.77 -18.92
C LEU A 223 2.92 3.49 -18.09
N LEU A 224 1.81 4.11 -18.43
CA LEU A 224 0.52 3.85 -17.80
C LEU A 224 0.07 2.40 -18.01
N VAL A 225 0.18 1.88 -19.23
CA VAL A 225 -0.13 0.47 -19.55
C VAL A 225 0.77 -0.48 -18.76
N LEU A 226 2.08 -0.22 -18.69
CA LEU A 226 3.02 -1.05 -17.92
C LEU A 226 2.64 -1.13 -16.43
N MET A 227 2.39 0.02 -15.79
CA MET A 227 2.02 0.08 -14.38
C MET A 227 0.66 -0.59 -14.13
N LEU A 228 -0.33 -0.35 -14.98
CA LEU A 228 -1.65 -0.98 -14.90
C LEU A 228 -1.58 -2.49 -15.10
N THR A 229 -0.86 -2.95 -16.13
CA THR A 229 -0.65 -4.39 -16.34
C THR A 229 -0.02 -5.03 -15.13
N THR A 230 1.01 -4.41 -14.54
CA THR A 230 1.62 -4.91 -13.30
C THR A 230 0.62 -4.95 -12.15
N LEU A 231 -0.22 -3.92 -11.98
CA LEU A 231 -1.27 -3.91 -10.97
C LEU A 231 -2.26 -5.07 -11.17
N TRP A 232 -2.73 -5.29 -12.42
CA TRP A 232 -3.63 -6.40 -12.76
C TRP A 232 -2.99 -7.77 -12.50
N LEU A 233 -1.69 -7.93 -12.81
CA LEU A 233 -0.95 -9.18 -12.59
C LEU A 233 -0.83 -9.55 -11.11
N THR A 234 -0.86 -8.57 -10.20
CA THR A 234 -0.90 -8.86 -8.76
C THR A 234 -2.19 -9.55 -8.33
N LEU A 235 -3.28 -9.41 -9.07
CA LEU A 235 -4.64 -9.83 -8.68
C LEU A 235 -5.05 -9.28 -7.30
N SER A 236 -4.51 -8.13 -6.91
CA SER A 236 -4.78 -7.46 -5.63
C SER A 236 -6.10 -6.70 -5.71
N ARG A 237 -7.20 -7.34 -5.29
CA ARG A 237 -8.55 -6.74 -5.33
C ARG A 237 -8.61 -5.38 -4.63
N GLY A 238 -8.01 -5.27 -3.44
CA GLY A 238 -8.01 -4.01 -2.68
C GLY A 238 -7.35 -2.86 -3.44
N ALA A 239 -6.18 -3.09 -4.05
CA ALA A 239 -5.47 -2.07 -4.81
C ALA A 239 -6.17 -1.76 -6.15
N ILE A 240 -6.72 -2.78 -6.81
CA ILE A 240 -7.46 -2.62 -8.06
C ILE A 240 -8.73 -1.79 -7.82
N TYR A 241 -9.53 -2.11 -6.80
CA TYR A 241 -10.73 -1.33 -6.47
C TYR A 241 -10.40 0.07 -5.98
N ALA A 242 -9.31 0.24 -5.23
CA ALA A 242 -8.80 1.56 -4.85
C ALA A 242 -8.45 2.41 -6.08
N TYR A 243 -7.79 1.81 -7.07
CA TYR A 243 -7.49 2.47 -8.34
C TYR A 243 -8.77 2.84 -9.11
N LEU A 244 -9.71 1.90 -9.28
CA LEU A 244 -10.95 2.12 -10.01
C LEU A 244 -11.83 3.18 -9.35
N ALA A 245 -12.00 3.14 -8.03
CA ALA A 245 -12.73 4.17 -7.29
C ALA A 245 -12.08 5.56 -7.48
N SER A 246 -10.75 5.63 -7.41
CA SER A 246 -10.00 6.85 -7.66
C SER A 246 -10.10 7.35 -9.09
N LEU A 247 -10.14 6.43 -10.07
CA LEU A 247 -10.36 6.77 -11.48
C LEU A 247 -11.74 7.39 -11.69
N VAL A 248 -12.79 6.85 -11.07
CA VAL A 248 -14.14 7.44 -11.10
C VAL A 248 -14.10 8.87 -10.56
N VAL A 249 -13.47 9.08 -9.40
CA VAL A 249 -13.32 10.43 -8.82
C VAL A 249 -12.53 11.36 -9.75
N MET A 250 -11.45 10.88 -10.37
CA MET A 250 -10.69 11.67 -11.35
C MET A 250 -11.54 12.06 -12.56
N ILE A 251 -12.35 11.14 -13.10
CA ILE A 251 -13.25 11.39 -14.23
C ILE A 251 -14.27 12.47 -13.87
N LEU A 252 -14.83 12.43 -12.66
CA LEU A 252 -15.78 13.44 -12.19
C LEU A 252 -15.14 14.83 -12.00
N LEU A 253 -13.87 14.88 -11.57
CA LEU A 253 -13.14 16.13 -11.31
C LEU A 253 -12.54 16.75 -12.58
N VAL A 254 -12.09 15.93 -13.53
CA VAL A 254 -11.40 16.38 -14.76
C VAL A 254 -12.35 16.20 -15.96
N ARG A 255 -13.18 17.20 -16.22
CA ARG A 255 -14.22 17.18 -17.28
C ARG A 255 -13.64 17.31 -18.70
N LYS A 256 -12.80 16.35 -19.14
CA LYS A 256 -12.18 16.32 -20.48
C LYS A 256 -12.50 14.97 -21.16
N TRP A 257 -13.71 14.83 -21.69
CA TRP A 257 -14.29 13.58 -22.14
C TRP A 257 -13.41 12.76 -23.11
N ARG A 258 -12.75 13.40 -24.11
CA ARG A 258 -11.84 12.69 -25.05
C ARG A 258 -10.66 12.03 -24.32
N ARG A 259 -10.11 12.68 -23.31
CA ARG A 259 -9.00 12.14 -22.51
C ARG A 259 -9.48 11.10 -21.53
N GLN A 260 -10.68 11.27 -21.00
CA GLN A 260 -11.33 10.23 -20.18
C GLN A 260 -11.50 8.95 -20.95
N LEU A 261 -12.03 9.01 -22.19
CA LEU A 261 -12.16 7.85 -23.08
C LEU A 261 -10.78 7.25 -23.39
N ALA A 262 -9.76 8.05 -23.67
CA ALA A 262 -8.40 7.55 -23.90
C ALA A 262 -7.85 6.80 -22.66
N VAL A 263 -8.01 7.35 -21.46
CA VAL A 263 -7.56 6.68 -20.21
C VAL A 263 -8.36 5.39 -19.98
N VAL A 264 -9.68 5.40 -20.13
CA VAL A 264 -10.51 4.19 -20.01
C VAL A 264 -10.08 3.14 -21.05
N GLY A 265 -9.77 3.55 -22.28
CA GLY A 265 -9.22 2.68 -23.32
C GLY A 265 -7.87 2.06 -22.92
N LEU A 266 -6.96 2.86 -22.32
CA LEU A 266 -5.67 2.35 -21.81
C LEU A 266 -5.85 1.37 -20.64
N VAL A 267 -6.82 1.62 -19.76
CA VAL A 267 -7.17 0.70 -18.65
C VAL A 267 -7.70 -0.62 -19.22
N ALA A 268 -8.63 -0.56 -20.19
CA ALA A 268 -9.14 -1.75 -20.85
C ALA A 268 -8.04 -2.51 -21.61
N LEU A 269 -7.19 -1.80 -22.36
CA LEU A 269 -6.04 -2.39 -23.05
C LEU A 269 -5.10 -3.09 -22.07
N SER A 270 -4.76 -2.46 -20.94
CA SER A 270 -3.88 -3.06 -19.94
C SER A 270 -4.48 -4.32 -19.32
N LEU A 271 -5.80 -4.36 -19.12
CA LEU A 271 -6.50 -5.56 -18.64
C LEU A 271 -6.43 -6.68 -19.69
N VAL A 272 -6.67 -6.39 -20.97
CA VAL A 272 -6.54 -7.36 -22.05
C VAL A 272 -5.11 -7.90 -22.12
N VAL A 273 -4.10 -7.03 -22.10
CA VAL A 273 -2.70 -7.44 -22.09
C VAL A 273 -2.40 -8.35 -20.88
N CYS A 274 -2.91 -7.99 -19.69
CA CYS A 274 -2.77 -8.80 -18.50
C CYS A 274 -3.39 -10.20 -18.67
N LEU A 275 -4.64 -10.29 -19.15
CA LEU A 275 -5.35 -11.58 -19.32
C LEU A 275 -4.66 -12.46 -20.37
N VAL A 276 -4.16 -11.86 -21.46
CA VAL A 276 -3.38 -12.58 -22.48
C VAL A 276 -2.08 -13.09 -21.86
N CYS A 277 -1.34 -12.26 -21.12
CA CYS A 277 -0.12 -12.69 -20.43
C CYS A 277 -0.40 -13.82 -19.43
N GLN A 278 -1.45 -13.73 -18.64
CA GLN A 278 -1.83 -14.76 -17.66
C GLN A 278 -2.20 -16.08 -18.35
N GLY A 279 -3.02 -16.01 -19.38
CA GLY A 279 -3.44 -17.19 -20.14
C GLY A 279 -2.27 -17.90 -20.84
N THR A 280 -1.37 -17.13 -21.49
CA THR A 280 -0.19 -17.69 -22.16
C THR A 280 0.81 -18.28 -21.17
N LEU A 281 1.09 -17.60 -20.04
CA LEU A 281 1.97 -18.12 -19.01
C LEU A 281 1.44 -19.41 -18.38
N ALA A 282 0.13 -19.46 -18.12
CA ALA A 282 -0.52 -20.63 -17.53
C ALA A 282 -0.53 -21.82 -18.48
N SER A 283 -0.85 -21.60 -19.76
CA SER A 283 -0.87 -22.69 -20.77
C SER A 283 0.53 -23.22 -21.12
N ALA A 284 1.55 -22.38 -20.97
CA ALA A 284 2.94 -22.76 -21.21
C ALA A 284 3.66 -23.26 -19.96
N ASN A 285 3.01 -23.26 -18.76
CA ASN A 285 3.64 -23.68 -17.53
C ASN A 285 3.82 -25.20 -17.47
N PRO A 286 5.07 -25.72 -17.46
CA PRO A 286 5.32 -27.17 -17.49
C PRO A 286 4.99 -27.87 -16.16
N ARG A 287 4.68 -27.12 -15.11
CA ARG A 287 4.47 -27.63 -13.75
C ARG A 287 3.00 -27.74 -13.36
N ILE A 288 2.14 -27.04 -14.05
CA ILE A 288 0.71 -26.96 -13.75
C ILE A 288 -0.04 -27.18 -15.05
N ASP A 289 -0.81 -28.26 -15.13
CA ASP A 289 -1.68 -28.50 -16.29
C ASP A 289 -2.87 -27.53 -16.22
N SER A 290 -2.71 -26.35 -16.79
CA SER A 290 -3.69 -25.29 -16.83
C SER A 290 -3.90 -24.81 -18.27
N SER A 291 -5.16 -24.64 -18.66
CA SER A 291 -5.46 -24.07 -19.97
C SER A 291 -5.51 -22.54 -19.93
N PHE A 292 -5.32 -21.90 -21.08
CA PHE A 292 -5.51 -20.45 -21.25
C PHE A 292 -6.86 -19.98 -20.71
N THR A 293 -7.95 -20.66 -21.10
CA THR A 293 -9.32 -20.31 -20.68
C THR A 293 -9.53 -20.49 -19.18
N GLN A 294 -8.92 -21.50 -18.58
CA GLN A 294 -8.98 -21.72 -17.13
C GLN A 294 -8.31 -20.58 -16.38
N ALA A 295 -7.10 -20.17 -16.76
CA ALA A 295 -6.37 -19.10 -16.09
C ALA A 295 -7.13 -17.76 -16.20
N VAL A 296 -7.64 -17.42 -17.39
CA VAL A 296 -8.43 -16.21 -17.61
C VAL A 296 -9.72 -16.25 -16.80
N SER A 297 -10.47 -17.37 -16.83
CA SER A 297 -11.70 -17.53 -16.05
C SER A 297 -11.47 -17.39 -14.56
N THR A 298 -10.42 -18.04 -14.03
CA THR A 298 -10.06 -17.97 -12.60
C THR A 298 -9.67 -16.55 -12.21
N SER A 299 -8.92 -15.85 -13.07
CA SER A 299 -8.50 -14.46 -12.80
C SER A 299 -9.69 -13.51 -12.80
N LEU A 300 -10.60 -13.61 -13.78
CA LEU A 300 -11.82 -12.80 -13.84
C LEU A 300 -12.76 -13.10 -12.66
N ASN A 301 -12.94 -14.36 -12.32
CA ASN A 301 -13.72 -14.77 -11.15
C ASN A 301 -13.13 -14.18 -9.86
N HIS A 302 -11.80 -14.22 -9.72
CA HIS A 302 -11.11 -13.63 -8.56
C HIS A 302 -11.29 -12.09 -8.52
N LEU A 303 -11.07 -11.41 -9.64
CA LEU A 303 -11.19 -9.94 -9.73
C LEU A 303 -12.63 -9.47 -9.50
N SER A 304 -13.62 -10.21 -9.97
CA SER A 304 -15.04 -9.87 -9.82
C SER A 304 -15.67 -10.34 -8.50
N MET A 305 -14.88 -10.86 -7.55
CA MET A 305 -15.38 -11.49 -6.31
C MET A 305 -16.41 -12.60 -6.53
N GLY A 306 -16.26 -13.36 -7.60
CA GLY A 306 -17.15 -14.48 -7.91
C GLY A 306 -18.38 -14.12 -8.74
N ILE A 307 -18.55 -12.84 -9.17
CA ILE A 307 -19.68 -12.41 -10.00
C ILE A 307 -19.54 -12.94 -11.43
N VAL A 308 -18.33 -12.82 -12.01
CA VAL A 308 -18.05 -13.29 -13.37
C VAL A 308 -17.50 -14.72 -13.31
N ARG A 309 -18.29 -15.67 -13.78
CA ARG A 309 -17.91 -17.08 -13.88
C ARG A 309 -17.99 -17.52 -15.33
N LEU A 310 -16.83 -17.60 -15.98
CA LEU A 310 -16.78 -18.17 -17.33
C LEU A 310 -16.75 -19.69 -17.23
N PRO A 311 -17.58 -20.40 -18.04
CA PRO A 311 -17.54 -21.86 -18.05
C PRO A 311 -16.20 -22.33 -18.62
N TYR A 312 -15.53 -23.24 -17.91
CA TYR A 312 -14.37 -23.96 -18.42
C TYR A 312 -14.44 -25.41 -18.01
N GLN A 313 -14.03 -26.31 -18.88
CA GLN A 313 -13.86 -27.71 -18.55
C GLN A 313 -12.58 -27.88 -17.74
N ARG A 314 -12.73 -28.31 -16.48
CA ARG A 314 -11.60 -28.70 -15.66
C ARG A 314 -11.03 -29.99 -16.23
N LYS A 315 -9.82 -29.96 -16.81
CA LYS A 315 -9.08 -31.19 -17.04
C LYS A 315 -8.89 -31.85 -15.68
N SER A 316 -9.22 -33.13 -15.60
CA SER A 316 -9.09 -33.93 -14.37
C SER A 316 -7.65 -33.80 -13.88
N SER A 317 -7.43 -32.93 -12.93
CA SER A 317 -6.11 -32.77 -12.33
C SER A 317 -5.93 -33.86 -11.30
N THR A 318 -4.84 -34.60 -11.39
CA THR A 318 -4.23 -35.32 -10.28
C THR A 318 -4.29 -34.42 -9.03
N PRO A 319 -4.68 -34.97 -7.86
CA PRO A 319 -4.70 -34.16 -6.65
C PRO A 319 -3.32 -33.54 -6.47
N LEU A 320 -3.25 -32.21 -6.35
CA LEU A 320 -2.00 -31.55 -5.94
C LEU A 320 -1.54 -32.21 -4.63
N PRO A 321 -0.20 -32.49 -4.48
CA PRO A 321 0.31 -32.93 -3.21
C PRO A 321 -0.16 -31.95 -2.16
N SER A 322 -0.92 -32.48 -1.20
CA SER A 322 -1.42 -31.70 -0.06
C SER A 322 -0.21 -31.06 0.61
N ILE A 323 -0.14 -29.74 0.58
CA ILE A 323 0.72 -29.00 1.51
C ILE A 323 0.32 -29.52 2.89
N PRO A 324 1.28 -29.93 3.75
CA PRO A 324 0.94 -30.35 5.10
C PRO A 324 0.09 -29.24 5.71
N GLN A 325 -1.20 -29.49 5.83
CA GLN A 325 -2.11 -28.63 6.57
C GLN A 325 -1.74 -28.87 8.02
N ASP A 326 -1.22 -27.84 8.66
CA ASP A 326 -1.17 -27.78 10.09
C ASP A 326 -2.61 -27.94 10.58
N HIS A 327 -2.91 -29.09 11.19
CA HIS A 327 -4.25 -29.60 11.46
C HIS A 327 -4.99 -28.90 12.60
N ASP A 328 -4.71 -27.62 12.88
CA ASP A 328 -5.52 -26.79 13.76
C ASP A 328 -6.65 -26.10 12.99
N LYS A 329 -7.61 -26.94 12.58
CA LYS A 329 -9.04 -26.68 12.32
C LYS A 329 -9.42 -25.29 11.84
N GLN A 330 -9.16 -25.01 10.57
CA GLN A 330 -10.00 -24.08 9.80
C GLN A 330 -11.06 -24.89 9.02
N PRO A 331 -12.33 -24.42 8.97
CA PRO A 331 -13.35 -25.07 8.17
C PRO A 331 -12.91 -25.15 6.70
N ALA A 332 -13.12 -26.30 6.07
CA ALA A 332 -12.76 -26.54 4.67
C ALA A 332 -13.55 -25.60 3.75
N TYR A 333 -12.89 -24.58 3.22
CA TYR A 333 -13.46 -23.67 2.24
C TYR A 333 -13.23 -24.21 0.82
N HIS A 334 -14.27 -24.21 0.00
CA HIS A 334 -14.20 -24.67 -1.37
C HIS A 334 -13.67 -23.57 -2.30
N GLY A 335 -12.38 -23.59 -2.60
CA GLY A 335 -11.68 -22.78 -3.61
C GLY A 335 -11.07 -21.47 -3.09
N TYR A 336 -9.83 -21.20 -3.53
CA TYR A 336 -8.98 -20.07 -3.11
C TYR A 336 -9.67 -18.69 -3.17
N VAL A 337 -10.52 -18.43 -4.16
CA VAL A 337 -11.21 -17.13 -4.32
C VAL A 337 -12.23 -16.91 -3.22
N ALA A 338 -13.06 -17.92 -2.96
CA ALA A 338 -14.07 -17.89 -1.91
C ALA A 338 -13.39 -17.85 -0.54
N GLU A 339 -12.37 -18.67 -0.33
CA GLU A 339 -11.59 -18.75 0.90
C GLU A 339 -10.95 -17.40 1.26
N SER A 340 -10.17 -16.78 0.36
CA SER A 340 -9.53 -15.50 0.60
C SER A 340 -10.52 -14.35 0.87
N THR A 341 -11.73 -14.40 0.29
CA THR A 341 -12.77 -13.40 0.54
C THR A 341 -13.45 -13.68 1.89
N ASN A 342 -13.79 -14.94 2.15
CA ASN A 342 -14.50 -15.34 3.35
C ASN A 342 -13.64 -15.15 4.61
N VAL A 343 -12.34 -15.46 4.55
CA VAL A 343 -11.41 -15.24 5.65
C VAL A 343 -11.38 -13.75 6.03
N ARG A 344 -11.16 -12.84 5.07
CA ARG A 344 -11.09 -11.40 5.36
C ARG A 344 -12.42 -10.84 5.87
N LEU A 345 -13.51 -11.22 5.23
CA LEU A 345 -14.85 -10.80 5.65
C LEU A 345 -15.19 -11.42 7.01
N GLY A 346 -14.79 -12.67 7.24
CA GLY A 346 -14.92 -13.36 8.51
C GLY A 346 -14.20 -12.64 9.63
N LEU A 347 -12.90 -12.34 9.47
CA LEU A 347 -12.10 -11.58 10.45
C LEU A 347 -12.70 -10.22 10.76
N THR A 348 -13.13 -9.48 9.73
CA THR A 348 -13.79 -8.17 9.91
C THR A 348 -15.12 -8.30 10.66
N LYS A 349 -15.96 -9.28 10.32
CA LYS A 349 -17.22 -9.54 11.01
C LYS A 349 -17.01 -9.96 12.46
N THR A 350 -16.03 -10.85 12.71
CA THR A 350 -15.67 -11.32 14.06
C THR A 350 -15.18 -10.14 14.91
N ALA A 351 -14.32 -9.27 14.37
CA ALA A 351 -13.85 -8.08 15.07
C ALA A 351 -15.01 -7.12 15.42
N LEU A 352 -15.95 -6.90 14.50
CA LEU A 352 -17.12 -6.06 14.73
C LEU A 352 -18.08 -6.69 15.75
N ALA A 353 -18.27 -8.00 15.71
CA ALA A 353 -19.06 -8.73 16.69
C ALA A 353 -18.44 -8.66 18.09
N ALA A 354 -17.11 -8.84 18.18
CA ALA A 354 -16.36 -8.67 19.43
C ALA A 354 -16.53 -7.26 20.00
N TRP A 355 -16.37 -6.22 19.18
CA TRP A 355 -16.56 -4.83 19.61
C TRP A 355 -18.00 -4.59 20.12
N ARG A 356 -19.03 -5.12 19.43
CA ARG A 356 -20.45 -4.97 19.84
C ARG A 356 -20.76 -5.68 21.15
N SER A 357 -20.14 -6.81 21.42
CA SER A 357 -20.34 -7.59 22.66
C SER A 357 -19.57 -7.05 23.86
N ASN A 358 -18.64 -6.13 23.63
CA ASN A 358 -17.84 -5.51 24.68
C ASN A 358 -18.69 -4.57 25.57
N GLN A 359 -18.24 -4.36 26.80
CA GLN A 359 -18.80 -3.35 27.70
C GLN A 359 -18.67 -1.93 27.12
N LEU A 360 -19.54 -1.01 27.52
CA LEU A 360 -19.57 0.37 27.00
C LEU A 360 -18.20 1.06 27.08
N GLY A 361 -17.44 0.85 28.17
CA GLY A 361 -16.08 1.36 28.32
C GLY A 361 -15.17 0.88 27.20
N GLN A 362 -15.16 -0.41 26.90
CA GLN A 362 -14.35 -0.96 25.81
C GLN A 362 -14.88 -0.57 24.41
N GLN A 363 -16.17 -0.32 24.25
CA GLN A 363 -16.69 0.22 22.98
C GLN A 363 -16.19 1.65 22.74
N LEU A 364 -16.09 2.47 23.79
CA LEU A 364 -15.63 3.85 23.70
C LEU A 364 -14.11 3.96 23.60
N PHE A 365 -13.37 3.21 24.42
CA PHE A 365 -11.91 3.32 24.58
C PHE A 365 -11.13 2.25 23.83
N GLY A 366 -11.80 1.17 23.37
CA GLY A 366 -11.18 0.02 22.70
C GLY A 366 -10.61 -1.02 23.67
N THR A 367 -10.15 -2.12 23.11
CA THR A 367 -9.52 -3.23 23.83
C THR A 367 -8.00 -3.03 24.05
N GLY A 368 -7.48 -1.90 23.58
CA GLY A 368 -6.06 -1.55 23.66
C GLY A 368 -5.29 -1.79 22.37
N LEU A 369 -4.29 -0.95 22.12
CA LEU A 369 -3.46 -1.02 20.92
C LEU A 369 -2.70 -2.36 20.84
N GLY A 370 -2.75 -3.04 19.71
CA GLY A 370 -2.07 -4.32 19.47
C GLY A 370 -2.84 -5.55 19.97
N SER A 371 -4.06 -5.38 20.51
CA SER A 371 -4.85 -6.49 21.08
C SER A 371 -5.66 -7.28 20.05
N ALA A 372 -5.83 -6.78 18.82
CA ALA A 372 -6.74 -7.35 17.82
C ALA A 372 -6.57 -8.86 17.62
N GLY A 373 -5.33 -9.34 17.48
CA GLY A 373 -5.06 -10.76 17.28
C GLY A 373 -5.50 -11.65 18.46
N ILE A 374 -5.31 -11.19 19.70
CA ILE A 374 -5.75 -11.91 20.91
C ILE A 374 -7.28 -11.92 20.98
N VAL A 375 -7.93 -10.79 20.69
CA VAL A 375 -9.40 -10.69 20.70
C VAL A 375 -10.02 -11.60 19.64
N LEU A 376 -9.47 -11.61 18.42
CA LEU A 376 -9.91 -12.50 17.34
C LEU A 376 -9.74 -13.97 17.73
N ALA A 377 -8.59 -14.33 18.31
CA ALA A 377 -8.29 -15.69 18.74
C ALA A 377 -9.29 -16.17 19.83
N ARG A 378 -9.58 -15.33 20.83
CA ARG A 378 -10.59 -15.62 21.87
C ARG A 378 -11.98 -15.84 21.25
N GLN A 379 -12.38 -14.99 20.31
CA GLN A 379 -13.70 -15.04 19.70
C GLN A 379 -13.90 -16.25 18.79
N THR A 380 -12.82 -16.74 18.16
CA THR A 380 -12.86 -17.89 17.26
C THR A 380 -12.46 -19.22 17.94
N GLY A 381 -12.00 -19.18 19.17
CA GLY A 381 -11.41 -20.33 19.86
C GLY A 381 -10.07 -20.79 19.27
N SER A 382 -9.43 -19.96 18.45
CA SER A 382 -8.14 -20.26 17.83
C SER A 382 -6.98 -20.05 18.80
N ARG A 383 -5.92 -20.84 18.67
CA ARG A 383 -4.65 -20.62 19.37
C ARG A 383 -3.75 -19.58 18.64
N TYR A 384 -4.03 -19.31 17.37
CA TYR A 384 -3.26 -18.40 16.55
C TYR A 384 -3.63 -16.94 16.86
N GLN A 385 -2.69 -16.17 17.42
CA GLN A 385 -2.92 -14.82 17.93
C GLN A 385 -2.26 -13.73 17.06
N LYS A 386 -1.64 -14.11 15.91
CA LYS A 386 -0.95 -13.17 15.00
C LYS A 386 -1.87 -12.55 13.97
N GLU A 387 -3.16 -12.90 13.95
CA GLU A 387 -4.13 -12.36 12.98
C GLU A 387 -4.30 -10.84 13.08
N ILE A 388 -4.66 -10.25 11.96
CA ILE A 388 -5.06 -8.83 11.83
C ILE A 388 -6.48 -8.77 11.30
N VAL A 389 -7.18 -7.65 11.56
CA VAL A 389 -8.61 -7.51 11.20
C VAL A 389 -8.84 -7.45 9.68
N GLN A 390 -7.79 -7.15 8.88
CA GLN A 390 -7.87 -6.95 7.43
C GLN A 390 -8.75 -5.76 7.01
N ASN A 391 -9.03 -4.84 7.93
CA ASN A 391 -9.76 -3.59 7.72
C ASN A 391 -9.32 -2.57 8.77
N GLU A 392 -8.63 -1.50 8.35
CA GLU A 392 -8.05 -0.49 9.25
C GLU A 392 -9.10 0.20 10.11
N PHE A 393 -10.26 0.53 9.55
CA PHE A 393 -11.31 1.23 10.31
C PHE A 393 -11.87 0.35 11.44
N VAL A 394 -12.08 -0.93 11.16
CA VAL A 394 -12.59 -1.88 12.16
C VAL A 394 -11.50 -2.26 13.17
N GLU A 395 -10.24 -2.33 12.76
CA GLU A 395 -9.11 -2.53 13.68
C GLU A 395 -8.95 -1.34 14.63
N VAL A 396 -9.02 -0.10 14.11
CA VAL A 396 -9.02 1.11 14.94
C VAL A 396 -10.21 1.13 15.90
N LEU A 397 -11.40 0.74 15.42
CA LEU A 397 -12.60 0.66 16.26
C LEU A 397 -12.44 -0.38 17.39
N LEU A 398 -11.90 -1.55 17.09
CA LEU A 398 -11.70 -2.62 18.08
C LEU A 398 -10.65 -2.22 19.12
N GLU A 399 -9.48 -1.74 18.67
CA GLU A 399 -8.32 -1.49 19.53
C GLU A 399 -8.41 -0.14 20.28
N ARG A 400 -8.96 0.91 19.64
CA ARG A 400 -8.95 2.29 20.14
C ARG A 400 -10.35 2.88 20.35
N GLY A 401 -11.38 2.06 20.12
CA GLY A 401 -12.78 2.39 20.35
C GLY A 401 -13.33 3.47 19.42
N LEU A 402 -14.51 3.94 19.75
CA LEU A 402 -15.18 5.03 19.02
C LEU A 402 -14.35 6.32 19.02
N ILE A 403 -13.62 6.61 20.10
CA ILE A 403 -12.74 7.80 20.18
C ILE A 403 -11.65 7.72 19.12
N GLY A 404 -10.95 6.58 19.02
CA GLY A 404 -9.91 6.37 18.00
C GLY A 404 -10.46 6.47 16.58
N LEU A 405 -11.63 5.88 16.33
CA LEU A 405 -12.30 5.95 15.02
C LEU A 405 -12.74 7.39 14.69
N ALA A 406 -13.27 8.15 15.67
CA ALA A 406 -13.64 9.55 15.48
C ALA A 406 -12.41 10.44 15.16
N LEU A 407 -11.28 10.21 15.83
CA LEU A 407 -10.04 10.92 15.54
C LEU A 407 -9.50 10.59 14.13
N LEU A 408 -9.52 9.32 13.72
CA LEU A 408 -9.15 8.91 12.36
C LEU A 408 -10.10 9.50 11.31
N GLY A 409 -11.41 9.43 11.54
CA GLY A 409 -12.43 10.04 10.68
C GLY A 409 -12.26 11.55 10.59
N GLY A 410 -11.98 12.21 11.71
CA GLY A 410 -11.65 13.64 11.76
C GLY A 410 -10.42 13.99 10.92
N LEU A 411 -9.35 13.17 10.96
CA LEU A 411 -8.17 13.33 10.11
C LEU A 411 -8.52 13.21 8.63
N VAL A 412 -9.29 12.20 8.24
CA VAL A 412 -9.74 12.00 6.85
C VAL A 412 -10.56 13.20 6.36
N VAL A 413 -11.52 13.66 7.17
CA VAL A 413 -12.36 14.81 6.84
C VAL A 413 -11.53 16.10 6.73
N LEU A 414 -10.63 16.34 7.69
CA LEU A 414 -9.78 17.54 7.67
C LEU A 414 -8.85 17.55 6.46
N TYR A 415 -8.26 16.40 6.15
CA TYR A 415 -7.41 16.22 4.97
C TYR A 415 -8.20 16.48 3.68
N GLY A 416 -9.38 15.85 3.53
CA GLY A 416 -10.27 16.06 2.39
C GLY A 416 -10.69 17.53 2.22
N ARG A 417 -11.00 18.22 3.33
CA ARG A 417 -11.29 19.67 3.33
C ARG A 417 -10.08 20.50 2.87
N LEU A 418 -8.87 20.14 3.30
CA LEU A 418 -7.64 20.80 2.84
C LEU A 418 -7.42 20.58 1.34
N CYS A 419 -7.60 19.36 0.83
CA CYS A 419 -7.53 19.07 -0.60
C CYS A 419 -8.52 19.92 -1.41
N SER A 420 -9.78 20.00 -0.96
CA SER A 420 -10.82 20.78 -1.62
C SER A 420 -10.52 22.29 -1.60
N ARG A 421 -10.12 22.84 -0.44
CA ARG A 421 -9.76 24.26 -0.30
C ARG A 421 -8.57 24.66 -1.17
N ARG A 422 -7.58 23.75 -1.29
CA ARG A 422 -6.38 23.95 -2.11
C ARG A 422 -6.56 23.55 -3.57
N ARG A 423 -7.73 23.00 -3.93
CA ARG A 423 -8.02 22.45 -5.27
C ARG A 423 -6.97 21.43 -5.73
N ASP A 424 -6.38 20.71 -4.77
CA ASP A 424 -5.42 19.65 -5.07
C ASP A 424 -6.17 18.33 -5.32
N HIS A 425 -6.64 18.17 -6.55
CA HIS A 425 -7.41 17.01 -6.97
C HIS A 425 -6.60 15.71 -6.86
N LEU A 426 -5.28 15.77 -7.10
CA LEU A 426 -4.42 14.57 -7.00
C LEU A 426 -4.34 14.07 -5.56
N ALA A 427 -4.12 14.98 -4.59
CA ALA A 427 -4.07 14.61 -3.18
C ALA A 427 -5.42 14.02 -2.70
N LEU A 428 -6.54 14.57 -3.18
CA LEU A 428 -7.87 14.04 -2.88
C LEU A 428 -8.05 12.62 -3.44
N VAL A 429 -7.63 12.40 -4.68
CA VAL A 429 -7.72 11.09 -5.35
C VAL A 429 -6.87 10.04 -4.65
N ILE A 430 -5.64 10.39 -4.24
CA ILE A 430 -4.77 9.49 -3.47
C ILE A 430 -5.38 9.19 -2.09
N LEU A 431 -6.00 10.17 -1.43
CA LEU A 431 -6.75 9.92 -0.19
C LEU A 431 -7.85 8.88 -0.41
N VAL A 432 -8.69 9.04 -1.43
CA VAL A 432 -9.77 8.09 -1.77
C VAL A 432 -9.19 6.70 -2.01
N ALA A 433 -8.09 6.58 -2.76
CA ALA A 433 -7.43 5.30 -3.01
C ALA A 433 -7.05 4.60 -1.70
N TYR A 434 -6.42 5.31 -0.79
CA TYR A 434 -5.98 4.73 0.46
C TYR A 434 -7.13 4.45 1.44
N MET A 435 -8.22 5.24 1.41
CA MET A 435 -9.43 4.92 2.18
C MET A 435 -10.06 3.60 1.70
N VAL A 436 -10.16 3.39 0.38
CA VAL A 436 -10.63 2.12 -0.17
C VAL A 436 -9.65 0.99 0.15
N GLN A 437 -8.34 1.22 0.03
CA GLN A 437 -7.33 0.22 0.35
C GLN A 437 -7.41 -0.22 1.82
N TRP A 438 -7.64 0.68 2.77
CA TRP A 438 -7.80 0.38 4.19
C TRP A 438 -9.02 -0.48 4.53
N CYS A 439 -9.98 -0.61 3.60
CA CYS A 439 -11.06 -1.61 3.74
C CYS A 439 -10.59 -3.05 3.45
N PHE A 440 -9.37 -3.24 2.92
CA PHE A 440 -8.87 -4.55 2.49
C PHE A 440 -7.64 -5.04 3.23
N PHE A 441 -6.96 -4.17 3.97
CA PHE A 441 -5.90 -4.56 4.90
C PHE A 441 -5.71 -3.50 5.98
N SER A 442 -5.06 -3.88 7.06
CA SER A 442 -4.89 -3.03 8.23
C SER A 442 -3.56 -3.24 8.93
N GLY A 443 -3.30 -2.37 9.87
CA GLY A 443 -2.22 -2.47 10.83
C GLY A 443 -0.86 -1.99 10.34
N LEU A 444 -0.07 -1.49 11.31
CA LEU A 444 1.34 -1.22 11.12
C LEU A 444 2.16 -2.47 11.51
N PRO A 445 3.27 -2.75 10.79
CA PRO A 445 3.94 -1.89 9.78
C PRO A 445 3.41 -2.02 8.34
N ASN A 446 2.38 -2.83 8.09
CA ASN A 446 1.92 -3.14 6.74
C ASN A 446 1.46 -1.90 5.96
N ALA A 447 0.86 -0.90 6.63
CA ALA A 447 0.39 0.34 6.03
C ALA A 447 1.45 1.46 6.01
N LEU A 448 2.72 1.20 6.36
CA LEU A 448 3.77 2.21 6.52
C LEU A 448 3.87 3.18 5.33
N HIS A 449 3.86 2.66 4.11
CA HIS A 449 3.96 3.45 2.88
C HIS A 449 2.76 4.40 2.69
N ILE A 450 1.56 4.02 3.13
CA ILE A 450 0.37 4.87 3.06
C ILE A 450 0.56 6.10 3.94
N TYR A 451 0.98 5.90 5.19
CA TYR A 451 1.22 6.99 6.14
C TYR A 451 2.32 7.94 5.64
N LEU A 452 3.41 7.40 5.04
CA LEU A 452 4.47 8.23 4.47
C LEU A 452 4.00 9.09 3.29
N VAL A 453 3.21 8.53 2.38
CA VAL A 453 2.65 9.28 1.24
C VAL A 453 1.66 10.34 1.73
N LEU A 454 0.77 10.01 2.68
CA LEU A 454 -0.16 10.97 3.26
C LEU A 454 0.56 12.08 4.03
N ALA A 455 1.65 11.78 4.73
CA ALA A 455 2.49 12.78 5.40
C ALA A 455 3.14 13.75 4.40
N LEU A 456 3.69 13.24 3.29
CA LEU A 456 4.27 14.04 2.20
C LEU A 456 3.23 14.98 1.59
N LEU A 457 2.05 14.45 1.27
CA LEU A 457 0.97 15.25 0.68
C LEU A 457 0.39 16.25 1.67
N SER A 458 0.35 15.93 2.97
CA SER A 458 -0.06 16.85 4.03
C SER A 458 0.86 18.06 4.11
N ALA A 459 2.17 17.84 4.07
CA ALA A 459 3.15 18.92 4.05
C ALA A 459 2.98 19.83 2.83
N LYS A 460 2.78 19.24 1.64
CA LYS A 460 2.46 19.99 0.42
C LYS A 460 1.19 20.83 0.56
N LEU A 461 0.12 20.28 1.12
CA LEU A 461 -1.16 20.97 1.32
C LEU A 461 -1.05 22.15 2.32
N LEU A 462 -0.15 22.04 3.29
CA LEU A 462 0.09 23.10 4.28
C LEU A 462 1.03 24.19 3.78
N ASP A 463 1.75 23.98 2.67
CA ASP A 463 2.56 25.02 2.05
C ASP A 463 1.68 26.04 1.33
N GLY A 464 1.62 27.27 1.84
CA GLY A 464 0.81 28.35 1.29
C GLY A 464 1.27 28.88 -0.07
N ALA A 465 2.50 28.58 -0.49
CA ALA A 465 3.10 29.11 -1.71
C ALA A 465 2.58 28.43 -3.00
N SER A 466 1.90 27.28 -2.89
CA SER A 466 1.38 26.54 -4.06
C SER A 466 -0.02 26.97 -4.52
N ALA A 467 -0.66 27.91 -3.84
CA ALA A 467 -1.96 28.44 -4.23
C ALA A 467 -1.83 29.48 -5.35
N GLY A 468 -1.55 29.09 -6.57
CA GLY A 468 -1.58 29.99 -7.71
C GLY A 468 -0.45 29.88 -8.74
N LYS A 469 0.53 29.02 -8.52
CA LYS A 469 1.54 28.73 -9.55
C LYS A 469 1.38 27.28 -10.01
N ASP A 470 0.96 27.13 -11.23
CA ASP A 470 1.09 25.88 -11.98
C ASP A 470 2.48 25.32 -11.75
N LEU A 471 2.58 24.00 -11.61
CA LEU A 471 3.87 23.30 -11.65
C LEU A 471 4.70 23.89 -12.80
N PRO A 472 5.93 24.34 -12.56
CA PRO A 472 6.70 25.00 -13.61
C PRO A 472 6.75 24.10 -14.83
N ASP A 473 6.47 24.72 -16.02
CA ASP A 473 6.53 24.09 -17.36
C ASP A 473 7.91 23.52 -17.73
N GLY A 474 8.81 23.43 -16.77
CA GLY A 474 10.23 23.08 -16.91
C GLY A 474 10.58 21.61 -16.72
N LEU A 475 9.67 20.68 -17.02
CA LEU A 475 9.99 19.23 -17.18
C LEU A 475 10.02 18.83 -18.67
N LYS A 476 10.49 19.75 -19.53
CA LYS A 476 10.86 19.43 -20.92
C LYS A 476 12.16 18.65 -20.97
#